data_29a46b6e65ebf6fee0a275b2fe5e8386
#
_entry.id   29a46b6e65ebf6fee0a275b2fe5e8386
#
_cell.length_a   1.000
_cell.length_b   1.000
_cell.length_c   1.000
_cell.angle_alpha   90.00
_cell.angle_beta   90.00
_cell.angle_gamma   90.00
#
_symmetry.space_group_name_H-M   'P 1'
#
loop_
_entity.id
_entity.type
_entity.pdbx_description
1 polymer ?
#
loop_
_entity_poly.entity_id
_entity_poly.type
_entity_poly.pdbx_seq_one_letter_code
_entity_poly.pdbx_strand_id
1 'polypeptide(L)'
;MVTPYVKSFFLNELDGLVQNNGVLTIATTNHPERIDDAILNRPSRFDVKYNFALPSEPLREQFALKWIKKARESASEVENLFARSDDKAIAGDIAKRTEGWSFAFLKELWVVASSPHCVS
;
A
#
# COMPACT_ATOMS: atom_id res chain seq x y z
N MET A 1 14.29 13.36 -18.86
CA MET A 1 13.38 13.71 -19.97
C MET A 1 13.38 12.57 -20.97
N VAL A 2 12.24 11.95 -21.22
CA VAL A 2 12.12 10.87 -22.19
C VAL A 2 12.13 11.48 -23.59
N THR A 3 13.07 11.07 -24.44
CA THR A 3 13.13 11.58 -25.83
C THR A 3 11.93 11.06 -26.62
N PRO A 4 11.45 11.80 -27.66
CA PRO A 4 10.36 11.37 -28.54
C PRO A 4 10.60 9.98 -29.15
N TYR A 5 11.84 9.64 -29.44
CA TYR A 5 12.23 8.35 -29.98
C TYR A 5 12.00 7.20 -28.97
N VAL A 6 12.47 7.36 -27.74
CA VAL A 6 12.28 6.36 -26.66
C VAL A 6 10.80 6.18 -26.35
N LYS A 7 10.03 7.26 -26.35
CA LYS A 7 8.60 7.24 -26.17
C LYS A 7 7.90 6.44 -27.28
N SER A 8 8.24 6.71 -28.53
CA SER A 8 7.68 6.00 -29.70
C SER A 8 8.02 4.51 -29.67
N PHE A 9 9.27 4.17 -29.35
CA PHE A 9 9.69 2.78 -29.19
C PHE A 9 8.89 2.07 -28.10
N PHE A 10 8.78 2.67 -26.92
CA PHE A 10 8.02 2.11 -25.80
C PHE A 10 6.53 1.90 -26.14
N LEU A 11 5.92 2.88 -26.81
CA LEU A 11 4.52 2.78 -27.25
C LEU A 11 4.31 1.64 -28.25
N ASN A 12 5.26 1.44 -29.17
CA ASN A 12 5.20 0.37 -30.16
C ASN A 12 5.35 -1.02 -29.52
N GLU A 13 6.21 -1.15 -28.53
CA GLU A 13 6.36 -2.39 -27.73
C GLU A 13 5.09 -2.71 -26.95
N LEU A 14 4.44 -1.70 -26.35
CA LEU A 14 3.16 -1.87 -25.67
C LEU A 14 2.00 -2.20 -26.61
N ASP A 15 1.99 -1.65 -27.83
CA ASP A 15 0.94 -1.91 -28.85
C ASP A 15 1.04 -3.32 -29.46
N GLY A 16 2.10 -4.06 -29.14
CA GLY A 16 2.20 -5.46 -29.54
C GLY A 16 2.36 -5.67 -31.04
N LEU A 17 3.20 -4.87 -31.72
CA LEU A 17 3.71 -5.23 -33.05
C LEU A 17 4.40 -6.61 -33.00
N VAL A 18 4.87 -7.01 -31.83
CA VAL A 18 5.18 -8.38 -31.45
C VAL A 18 4.02 -8.90 -30.62
N GLN A 19 3.38 -9.99 -30.97
CA GLN A 19 2.30 -10.59 -30.21
C GLN A 19 2.81 -11.02 -28.84
N ASN A 20 2.58 -10.18 -27.81
CA ASN A 20 2.93 -10.45 -26.41
C ASN A 20 1.82 -11.27 -25.70
N ASN A 21 1.34 -12.32 -26.36
CA ASN A 21 0.32 -13.19 -25.79
C ASN A 21 0.81 -13.83 -24.48
N GLY A 22 0.05 -13.64 -23.41
CA GLY A 22 0.37 -14.21 -22.10
C GLY A 22 1.30 -13.33 -21.23
N VAL A 23 1.63 -12.11 -21.65
CA VAL A 23 2.40 -11.15 -20.84
C VAL A 23 1.46 -10.21 -20.10
N LEU A 24 1.57 -10.16 -18.77
CA LEU A 24 0.90 -9.17 -17.93
C LEU A 24 1.86 -8.00 -17.71
N THR A 25 1.47 -6.80 -18.15
CA THR A 25 2.22 -5.58 -17.91
C THR A 25 1.60 -4.80 -16.74
N ILE A 26 2.39 -4.49 -15.73
CA ILE A 26 1.99 -3.69 -14.58
C ILE A 26 2.87 -2.44 -14.53
N ALA A 27 2.25 -1.27 -14.48
CA ALA A 27 2.95 0.00 -14.30
C ALA A 27 2.51 0.69 -13.00
N THR A 28 3.44 1.32 -12.32
CA THR A 28 3.18 2.10 -11.11
C THR A 28 3.75 3.50 -11.26
N THR A 29 3.07 4.49 -10.70
CA THR A 29 3.53 5.87 -10.68
C THR A 29 3.00 6.62 -9.47
N ASN A 30 3.75 7.59 -8.99
CA ASN A 30 3.28 8.59 -8.01
C ASN A 30 2.74 9.85 -8.70
N HIS A 31 2.90 9.96 -10.01
CA HIS A 31 2.54 11.13 -10.81
C HIS A 31 1.72 10.74 -12.04
N PRO A 32 0.47 10.30 -11.87
CA PRO A 32 -0.37 9.89 -12.98
C PRO A 32 -0.62 11.05 -13.97
N GLU A 33 -0.63 12.29 -13.49
CA GLU A 33 -0.78 13.51 -14.28
C GLU A 33 0.38 13.78 -15.25
N ARG A 34 1.53 13.12 -15.06
CA ARG A 34 2.71 13.23 -15.93
C ARG A 34 2.78 12.14 -16.99
N ILE A 35 1.91 11.14 -16.88
CA ILE A 35 1.87 10.08 -17.88
C ILE A 35 1.11 10.57 -19.09
N ASP A 36 1.70 10.34 -20.26
CA ASP A 36 1.11 10.72 -21.53
C ASP A 36 -0.25 10.04 -21.76
N ASP A 37 -1.23 10.82 -22.20
CA ASP A 37 -2.57 10.33 -22.52
C ASP A 37 -2.56 9.19 -23.54
N ALA A 38 -1.58 9.18 -24.44
CA ALA A 38 -1.39 8.09 -25.38
C ALA A 38 -1.06 6.75 -24.72
N ILE A 39 -0.53 6.77 -23.48
CA ILE A 39 -0.27 5.57 -22.67
C ILE A 39 -1.52 5.21 -21.88
N LEU A 40 -2.17 6.20 -21.24
CA LEU A 40 -3.26 5.98 -20.31
C LEU A 40 -4.61 5.68 -20.95
N ASN A 41 -4.91 6.31 -22.09
CA ASN A 41 -6.26 6.39 -22.63
C ASN A 41 -6.45 5.62 -23.95
N ARG A 42 -5.44 4.92 -24.45
CA ARG A 42 -5.63 4.03 -25.60
C ARG A 42 -6.17 2.68 -25.18
N PRO A 43 -7.22 2.18 -25.84
CA PRO A 43 -7.69 0.81 -25.67
C PRO A 43 -6.54 -0.19 -25.87
N SER A 44 -6.57 -1.28 -25.14
CA SER A 44 -5.60 -2.40 -25.18
C SER A 44 -4.19 -2.18 -24.61
N ARG A 45 -3.93 -1.08 -23.90
CA ARG A 45 -2.63 -0.90 -23.21
C ARG A 45 -2.73 -1.10 -21.71
N PHE A 46 -3.51 -0.24 -21.02
CA PHE A 46 -3.78 -0.35 -19.59
C PHE A 46 -5.30 -0.29 -19.37
N ASP A 47 -5.93 -1.46 -19.36
CA ASP A 47 -7.39 -1.58 -19.28
C ASP A 47 -7.89 -1.34 -17.85
N VAL A 48 -7.06 -1.60 -16.85
CA VAL A 48 -7.42 -1.48 -15.43
C VAL A 48 -6.48 -0.49 -14.76
N LYS A 49 -7.06 0.49 -14.06
CA LYS A 49 -6.34 1.52 -13.32
C LYS A 49 -6.78 1.50 -11.87
N TYR A 50 -5.84 1.40 -10.96
CA TYR A 50 -6.08 1.47 -9.52
C TYR A 50 -5.44 2.71 -8.94
N ASN A 51 -6.21 3.49 -8.20
CA ASN A 51 -5.69 4.61 -7.41
C ASN A 51 -5.51 4.17 -5.96
N PHE A 52 -4.27 4.21 -5.47
CA PHE A 52 -3.92 3.93 -4.09
C PHE A 52 -3.76 5.24 -3.32
N ALA A 53 -4.88 5.82 -2.90
CA ALA A 53 -4.88 6.99 -2.03
C ALA A 53 -4.42 6.63 -0.61
N LEU A 54 -4.17 7.66 0.22
CA LEU A 54 -3.94 7.45 1.65
C LEU A 54 -5.14 6.75 2.28
N PRO A 55 -4.92 5.85 3.26
CA PRO A 55 -5.99 5.09 3.87
C PRO A 55 -6.94 6.00 4.66
N SER A 56 -8.23 5.76 4.52
CA SER A 56 -9.26 6.36 5.36
C SER A 56 -9.15 5.91 6.81
N GLU A 57 -9.77 6.62 7.75
CA GLU A 57 -9.78 6.25 9.16
C GLU A 57 -10.24 4.80 9.40
N PRO A 58 -11.34 4.31 8.80
CA PRO A 58 -11.75 2.91 8.96
C PRO A 58 -10.72 1.90 8.44
N LEU A 59 -10.00 2.23 7.38
CA LEU A 59 -8.94 1.35 6.87
C LEU A 59 -7.73 1.33 7.80
N ARG A 60 -7.38 2.45 8.42
CA ARG A 60 -6.31 2.51 9.43
C ARG A 60 -6.70 1.73 10.69
N GLU A 61 -7.96 1.83 11.12
CA GLU A 61 -8.49 1.03 12.23
C GLU A 61 -8.39 -0.48 11.95
N GLN A 62 -8.84 -0.92 10.79
CA GLN A 62 -8.73 -2.33 10.38
C GLN A 62 -7.28 -2.80 10.33
N PHE A 63 -6.37 -1.96 9.84
CA PHE A 63 -4.95 -2.26 9.81
C PHE A 63 -4.39 -2.41 11.23
N ALA A 64 -4.72 -1.50 12.13
CA ALA A 64 -4.30 -1.55 13.54
C ALA A 64 -4.85 -2.81 14.23
N LEU A 65 -6.12 -3.14 14.05
CA LEU A 65 -6.72 -4.37 14.60
C LEU A 65 -5.98 -5.63 14.14
N LYS A 66 -5.64 -5.70 12.86
CA LYS A 66 -4.88 -6.84 12.32
C LYS A 66 -3.52 -6.99 13.02
N TRP A 67 -2.83 -5.90 13.27
CA TRP A 67 -1.52 -5.94 13.92
C TRP A 67 -1.62 -6.22 15.42
N ILE A 68 -2.60 -5.65 16.13
CA ILE A 68 -2.88 -5.95 17.54
C ILE A 68 -3.13 -7.46 17.70
N LYS A 69 -3.97 -8.02 16.84
CA LYS A 69 -4.25 -9.46 16.85
C LYS A 69 -2.98 -10.29 16.62
N LYS A 70 -2.17 -9.91 15.64
CA LYS A 70 -0.90 -10.58 15.34
C LYS A 70 0.08 -10.49 16.51
N ALA A 71 0.17 -9.32 17.18
CA ALA A 71 1.02 -9.14 18.36
C ALA A 71 0.56 -10.04 19.51
N ARG A 72 -0.74 -10.17 19.74
CA ARG A 72 -1.29 -11.07 20.78
C ARG A 72 -1.04 -12.55 20.47
N GLU A 73 -1.12 -12.95 19.21
CA GLU A 73 -0.79 -14.32 18.80
C GLU A 73 0.68 -14.67 19.03
N SER A 74 1.56 -13.67 19.05
CA SER A 74 3.00 -13.82 19.28
C SER A 74 3.40 -13.64 20.77
N ALA A 75 2.50 -13.12 21.60
CA ALA A 75 2.75 -12.88 23.02
C ALA A 75 2.59 -14.16 23.85
N SER A 76 3.33 -14.26 24.96
CA SER A 76 3.16 -15.37 25.90
C SER A 76 1.78 -15.32 26.58
N GLU A 77 1.28 -16.49 27.06
CA GLU A 77 -0.02 -16.57 27.74
C GLU A 77 -0.12 -15.64 28.95
N VAL A 78 1.00 -15.39 29.63
CA VAL A 78 1.06 -14.51 30.80
C VAL A 78 0.85 -13.03 30.43
N GLU A 79 1.41 -12.58 29.29
CA GLU A 79 1.22 -11.21 28.81
C GLU A 79 -0.22 -11.00 28.34
N ASN A 80 -0.86 -12.01 27.77
CA ASN A 80 -2.26 -11.95 27.34
C ASN A 80 -3.25 -11.80 28.52
N LEU A 81 -2.92 -12.28 29.71
CA LEU A 81 -3.76 -12.14 30.92
C LEU A 81 -3.86 -10.67 31.38
N PHE A 82 -2.83 -9.87 31.17
CA PHE A 82 -2.82 -8.45 31.56
C PHE A 82 -3.40 -7.53 30.48
N ALA A 83 -3.52 -7.99 29.24
CA ALA A 83 -3.98 -7.21 28.10
C ALA A 83 -5.50 -7.37 27.86
N ARG A 84 -6.33 -7.11 28.87
CA ARG A 84 -7.81 -7.09 28.76
C ARG A 84 -8.37 -5.79 28.17
N SER A 85 -7.58 -5.02 27.45
CA SER A 85 -8.05 -3.82 26.78
C SER A 85 -8.88 -4.18 25.55
N ASP A 86 -9.90 -3.40 25.28
CA ASP A 86 -10.70 -3.53 24.06
C ASP A 86 -9.84 -3.17 22.83
N ASP A 87 -9.47 -4.19 22.05
CA ASP A 87 -8.65 -4.05 20.85
C ASP A 87 -9.23 -3.06 19.87
N LYS A 88 -10.55 -2.97 19.80
CA LYS A 88 -11.25 -2.05 18.90
C LYS A 88 -11.10 -0.61 19.37
N ALA A 89 -11.17 -0.36 20.68
CA ALA A 89 -10.96 0.98 21.23
C ALA A 89 -9.52 1.46 20.99
N ILE A 90 -8.53 0.59 21.19
CA ILE A 90 -7.11 0.88 20.90
C ILE A 90 -6.92 1.16 19.41
N ALA A 91 -7.45 0.32 18.53
CA ALA A 91 -7.32 0.50 17.10
C ALA A 91 -7.99 1.80 16.60
N GLY A 92 -9.13 2.17 17.18
CA GLY A 92 -9.82 3.43 16.89
C GLY A 92 -8.99 4.65 17.32
N ASP A 93 -8.35 4.60 18.49
CA ASP A 93 -7.46 5.69 18.96
C ASP A 93 -6.23 5.84 18.05
N ILE A 94 -5.61 4.73 17.68
CA ILE A 94 -4.51 4.71 16.71
C ILE A 94 -4.95 5.31 15.37
N ALA A 95 -6.11 4.91 14.86
CA ALA A 95 -6.62 5.41 13.58
C ALA A 95 -6.84 6.93 13.59
N LYS A 96 -7.33 7.49 14.70
CA LYS A 96 -7.50 8.94 14.86
C LYS A 96 -6.18 9.69 14.90
N ARG A 97 -5.19 9.17 15.65
CA ARG A 97 -3.87 9.80 15.81
C ARG A 97 -2.98 9.71 14.58
N THR A 98 -3.31 8.83 13.64
CA THR A 98 -2.52 8.57 12.42
C THR A 98 -3.18 9.16 11.17
N GLU A 99 -3.92 10.25 11.30
CA GLU A 99 -4.49 10.95 10.16
C GLU A 99 -3.39 11.37 9.16
N GLY A 100 -3.65 11.13 7.87
CA GLY A 100 -2.68 11.44 6.81
C GLY A 100 -1.51 10.46 6.69
N TRP A 101 -1.49 9.37 7.46
CA TRP A 101 -0.44 8.38 7.36
C TRP A 101 -0.73 7.35 6.27
N SER A 102 0.32 6.98 5.51
CA SER A 102 0.27 5.86 4.58
C SER A 102 0.36 4.52 5.33
N PHE A 103 -0.01 3.43 4.67
CA PHE A 103 0.20 2.08 5.23
C PHE A 103 1.68 1.76 5.50
N ALA A 104 2.60 2.36 4.75
CA ALA A 104 4.03 2.21 4.98
C ALA A 104 4.43 2.79 6.35
N PHE A 105 4.00 4.01 6.68
CA PHE A 105 4.25 4.62 7.98
C PHE A 105 3.58 3.86 9.13
N LEU A 106 2.35 3.40 8.93
CA LEU A 106 1.66 2.57 9.92
C LEU A 106 2.41 1.28 10.20
N LYS A 107 2.98 0.65 9.17
CA LYS A 107 3.80 -0.55 9.32
C LYS A 107 5.07 -0.27 10.11
N GLU A 108 5.77 0.84 9.82
CA GLU A 108 6.96 1.25 10.57
C GLU A 108 6.67 1.45 12.07
N LEU A 109 5.54 2.08 12.41
CA LEU A 109 5.10 2.22 13.80
C LEU A 109 5.07 0.85 14.51
N TRP A 110 4.52 -0.16 13.86
CA TRP A 110 4.41 -1.50 14.44
C TRP A 110 5.75 -2.21 14.54
N VAL A 111 6.63 -2.05 13.57
CA VAL A 111 7.99 -2.61 13.61
C VAL A 111 8.76 -2.02 14.78
N VAL A 112 8.69 -0.71 14.98
CA VAL A 112 9.35 -0.03 16.11
C VAL A 112 8.74 -0.48 17.45
N ALA A 113 7.41 -0.51 17.55
CA ALA A 113 6.71 -0.94 18.78
C ALA A 113 6.98 -2.40 19.16
N SER A 114 7.27 -3.25 18.17
CA SER A 114 7.57 -4.68 18.39
C SER A 114 9.06 -4.94 18.59
N SER A 115 9.91 -3.92 18.54
CA SER A 115 11.34 -4.07 18.76
C SER A 115 11.65 -4.27 20.24
N PRO A 116 12.48 -5.26 20.60
CA PRO A 116 12.85 -5.53 22.00
C PRO A 116 13.60 -4.37 22.68
N HIS A 117 14.05 -3.38 21.94
CA HIS A 117 14.72 -2.19 22.48
C HIS A 117 13.79 -1.04 22.87
N CYS A 118 12.49 -1.17 22.67
CA CYS A 118 11.50 -0.12 23.01
C CYS A 118 10.89 -0.27 24.43
N VAL A 119 11.30 -1.30 25.17
CA VAL A 119 10.87 -1.54 26.56
C VAL A 119 12.07 -1.26 27.47
N SER A 120 12.27 -0.02 27.81
CA SER A 120 13.11 0.42 28.92
C SER A 120 12.37 1.50 29.71
#